data_dc17b8a78996a4fd32840f8f7bee80fe
#
_entry.id   dc17b8a78996a4fd32840f8f7bee80fe
#
_cell.length_a   1.000
_cell.length_b   1.000
_cell.length_c   1.000
_cell.angle_alpha   90.00
_cell.angle_beta   90.00
_cell.angle_gamma   90.00
#
_symmetry.space_group_name_H-M   'P 1'
#
loop_
_entity.id
_entity.type
_entity.pdbx_description
1 polymer ?
#
loop_
_entity_poly.entity_id
_entity_poly.type
_entity_poly.pdbx_seq_one_letter_code
_entity_poly.pdbx_strand_id
1 'polypeptide(L)'
;IWDLDIRVFHGKDHITEALPDPGLTDLRFRIGAKSFFQTNPEQMRAMYVEARDQAGLTGHERVYDLYCGAGTISLFAARHCKEVIGAEIVPEAVADARMNAELNGIRNVRFEAGDLRHLLDASFIERNGEPDVLITDPPRAGMHEDVVARILEMAPPRIVYVSCNPATQARDLAMLKDRYRISHVRPVDMFPHTYHVENIVRLDRR
;
A
#
# COMPACT_ATOMS: atom_id res chain seq x y z
N ILE A 1 15.10 -11.99 7.87
CA ILE A 1 15.00 -12.68 6.56
C ILE A 1 15.68 -11.86 5.46
N TRP A 2 15.69 -10.53 5.56
CA TRP A 2 16.20 -9.62 4.53
C TRP A 2 17.68 -9.80 4.20
N ASP A 3 18.49 -10.22 5.16
CA ASP A 3 19.94 -10.41 5.02
C ASP A 3 20.36 -11.82 4.62
N LEU A 4 19.41 -12.72 4.35
CA LEU A 4 19.70 -14.10 3.96
C LEU A 4 19.88 -14.21 2.44
N ASP A 5 20.98 -14.85 2.05
CA ASP A 5 21.19 -15.30 0.68
C ASP A 5 20.28 -16.52 0.40
N ILE A 6 19.22 -16.30 -0.38
CA ILE A 6 18.23 -17.32 -0.70
C ILE A 6 18.64 -18.07 -1.96
N ARG A 7 18.82 -19.40 -1.84
CA ARG A 7 19.12 -20.27 -2.97
C ARG A 7 17.96 -21.19 -3.27
N VAL A 8 17.52 -21.18 -4.52
CA VAL A 8 16.51 -22.13 -5.00
C VAL A 8 17.17 -23.49 -5.14
N PHE A 9 16.71 -24.47 -4.37
CA PHE A 9 17.21 -25.85 -4.44
C PHE A 9 16.47 -26.66 -5.53
N HIS A 10 15.17 -26.41 -5.69
CA HIS A 10 14.32 -27.10 -6.67
C HIS A 10 13.08 -26.26 -7.01
N GLY A 11 12.62 -26.31 -8.27
CA GLY A 11 11.41 -25.66 -8.73
C GLY A 11 11.60 -24.18 -9.07
N LYS A 12 10.56 -23.37 -8.80
CA LYS A 12 10.54 -21.93 -9.08
C LYS A 12 11.01 -21.13 -7.87
N ASP A 13 11.54 -19.95 -8.11
CA ASP A 13 11.97 -18.98 -7.09
C ASP A 13 10.79 -18.15 -6.50
N HIS A 14 9.58 -18.45 -6.92
CA HIS A 14 8.37 -17.72 -6.54
C HIS A 14 7.15 -18.64 -6.51
N ILE A 15 6.10 -18.17 -5.82
CA ILE A 15 4.74 -18.69 -5.94
C ILE A 15 3.88 -17.70 -6.74
N THR A 16 2.74 -18.17 -7.23
CA THR A 16 1.76 -17.31 -7.92
C THR A 16 0.42 -17.44 -7.22
N GLU A 17 -0.14 -16.29 -6.83
CA GLU A 17 -1.45 -16.20 -6.21
C GLU A 17 -2.39 -15.39 -7.11
N ALA A 18 -3.69 -15.72 -7.04
CA ALA A 18 -4.74 -14.98 -7.72
C ALA A 18 -5.62 -14.28 -6.69
N LEU A 19 -5.85 -12.99 -6.89
CA LEU A 19 -6.72 -12.19 -6.04
C LEU A 19 -7.97 -11.79 -6.85
N PRO A 20 -9.15 -12.31 -6.49
CA PRO A 20 -10.40 -11.92 -7.13
C PRO A 20 -10.69 -10.43 -6.93
N ASP A 21 -11.02 -9.74 -8.04
CA ASP A 21 -11.45 -8.34 -8.01
C ASP A 21 -12.92 -8.25 -8.43
N PRO A 22 -13.85 -7.85 -7.56
CA PRO A 22 -15.27 -7.86 -7.86
C PRO A 22 -15.64 -7.07 -9.11
N GLY A 23 -16.23 -7.74 -10.08
CA GLY A 23 -16.65 -7.14 -11.36
C GLY A 23 -15.55 -7.00 -12.42
N LEU A 24 -14.32 -7.44 -12.11
CA LEU A 24 -13.18 -7.41 -13.01
C LEU A 24 -12.51 -8.81 -13.09
N THR A 25 -11.50 -8.93 -13.95
CA THR A 25 -10.64 -10.11 -13.99
C THR A 25 -9.78 -10.20 -12.76
N ASP A 26 -9.50 -11.40 -12.27
CA ASP A 26 -8.61 -11.63 -11.14
C ASP A 26 -7.24 -11.02 -11.38
N LEU A 27 -6.68 -10.41 -10.34
CA LEU A 27 -5.27 -10.01 -10.32
C LEU A 27 -4.40 -11.22 -9.98
N ARG A 28 -3.30 -11.36 -10.71
CA ARG A 28 -2.29 -12.39 -10.45
C ARG A 28 -1.03 -11.77 -9.90
N PHE A 29 -0.49 -12.39 -8.84
CA PHE A 29 0.72 -11.92 -8.19
C PHE A 29 1.80 -12.99 -8.20
N ARG A 30 2.96 -12.62 -8.72
CA ARG A 30 4.21 -13.33 -8.46
C ARG A 30 4.76 -12.84 -7.13
N ILE A 31 5.07 -13.77 -6.24
CA ILE A 31 5.54 -13.49 -4.88
C ILE A 31 6.89 -14.15 -4.73
N GLY A 32 7.94 -13.35 -4.71
CA GLY A 32 9.30 -13.81 -4.47
C GLY A 32 9.52 -14.19 -2.99
N ALA A 33 10.59 -14.91 -2.71
CA ALA A 33 10.89 -15.41 -1.36
C ALA A 33 11.17 -14.30 -0.33
N LYS A 34 11.49 -13.08 -0.77
CA LYS A 34 11.69 -11.89 0.07
C LYS A 34 10.47 -10.95 0.10
N SER A 35 9.45 -11.19 -0.73
CA SER A 35 8.27 -10.35 -0.78
C SER A 35 7.25 -10.79 0.26
N PHE A 36 6.64 -9.82 0.93
CA PHE A 36 5.51 -10.08 1.83
C PHE A 36 4.23 -10.25 1.01
N PHE A 37 3.40 -11.20 1.40
CA PHE A 37 2.05 -11.39 0.89
C PHE A 37 1.15 -11.90 2.01
N GLN A 38 -0.09 -11.41 2.07
CA GLN A 38 -1.05 -11.82 3.10
C GLN A 38 -1.44 -13.29 2.94
N THR A 39 -1.42 -14.05 4.03
CA THR A 39 -1.65 -15.50 4.03
C THR A 39 -3.13 -15.90 4.06
N ASN A 40 -4.06 -14.95 4.25
CA ASN A 40 -5.50 -15.16 4.20
C ASN A 40 -6.09 -14.42 2.99
N PRO A 41 -6.19 -15.08 1.80
CA PRO A 41 -6.59 -14.41 0.56
C PRO A 41 -7.99 -13.82 0.59
N GLU A 42 -8.92 -14.45 1.31
CA GLU A 42 -10.31 -13.99 1.42
C GLU A 42 -10.41 -12.69 2.21
N GLN A 43 -9.78 -12.64 3.40
CA GLN A 43 -9.75 -11.43 4.22
C GLN A 43 -8.87 -10.34 3.61
N MET A 44 -7.77 -10.71 2.96
CA MET A 44 -6.94 -9.79 2.20
C MET A 44 -7.75 -9.08 1.09
N ARG A 45 -8.55 -9.85 0.34
CA ARG A 45 -9.46 -9.28 -0.66
C ARG A 45 -10.45 -8.30 -0.02
N ALA A 46 -11.09 -8.69 1.08
CA ALA A 46 -12.04 -7.82 1.79
C ALA A 46 -11.37 -6.52 2.26
N MET A 47 -10.14 -6.60 2.78
CA MET A 47 -9.34 -5.45 3.20
C MET A 47 -9.01 -4.53 2.02
N TYR A 48 -8.58 -5.07 0.87
CA TYR A 48 -8.22 -4.25 -0.29
C TYR A 48 -9.44 -3.61 -0.97
N VAL A 49 -10.57 -4.33 -1.01
CA VAL A 49 -11.86 -3.76 -1.46
C VAL A 49 -12.25 -2.59 -0.56
N GLU A 50 -12.19 -2.77 0.76
CA GLU A 50 -12.49 -1.70 1.72
C GLU A 50 -11.54 -0.50 1.55
N ALA A 51 -10.22 -0.74 1.46
CA ALA A 51 -9.23 0.32 1.27
C ALA A 51 -9.50 1.12 -0.03
N ARG A 52 -9.80 0.44 -1.13
CA ARG A 52 -10.19 1.06 -2.40
C ARG A 52 -11.47 1.89 -2.27
N ASP A 53 -12.49 1.33 -1.62
CA ASP A 53 -13.79 2.00 -1.47
C ASP A 53 -13.64 3.24 -0.58
N GLN A 54 -12.82 3.19 0.46
CA GLN A 54 -12.48 4.37 1.28
C GLN A 54 -11.60 5.36 0.55
N ALA A 55 -10.78 4.93 -0.40
CA ALA A 55 -10.06 5.82 -1.30
C ALA A 55 -11.01 6.63 -2.20
N GLY A 56 -12.20 6.11 -2.51
CA GLY A 56 -13.24 6.80 -3.27
C GLY A 56 -12.78 7.19 -4.67
N LEU A 57 -12.15 6.24 -5.36
CA LEU A 57 -11.57 6.44 -6.68
C LEU A 57 -12.65 6.53 -7.76
N THR A 58 -12.52 7.49 -8.67
CA THR A 58 -13.48 7.80 -9.76
C THR A 58 -12.85 7.70 -11.16
N GLY A 59 -11.58 7.29 -11.25
CA GLY A 59 -10.83 7.21 -12.51
C GLY A 59 -9.95 8.43 -12.81
N HIS A 60 -10.01 9.47 -11.99
CA HIS A 60 -9.30 10.74 -12.25
C HIS A 60 -8.14 11.00 -11.29
N GLU A 61 -8.07 10.28 -10.18
CA GLU A 61 -7.15 10.51 -9.10
C GLU A 61 -5.73 10.05 -9.43
N ARG A 62 -4.74 10.80 -8.93
CA ARG A 62 -3.38 10.33 -8.70
C ARG A 62 -3.29 9.77 -7.29
N VAL A 63 -2.93 8.50 -7.19
CA VAL A 63 -2.79 7.78 -5.93
C VAL A 63 -1.32 7.59 -5.61
N TYR A 64 -0.91 7.92 -4.39
CA TYR A 64 0.37 7.47 -3.84
C TYR A 64 0.11 6.27 -2.93
N ASP A 65 0.88 5.18 -3.13
CA ASP A 65 0.85 3.98 -2.30
C ASP A 65 2.21 3.82 -1.61
N LEU A 66 2.25 4.18 -0.32
CA LEU A 66 3.46 4.14 0.49
C LEU A 66 3.58 2.78 1.18
N TYR A 67 4.81 2.24 1.21
CA TYR A 67 5.11 0.87 1.64
C TYR A 67 4.42 -0.16 0.74
N CYS A 68 4.47 0.05 -0.56
CA CYS A 68 3.66 -0.69 -1.52
C CYS A 68 4.05 -2.17 -1.68
N GLY A 69 5.18 -2.61 -1.14
CA GLY A 69 5.65 -4.00 -1.23
C GLY A 69 5.69 -4.52 -2.67
N ALA A 70 5.10 -5.68 -2.91
CA ALA A 70 4.97 -6.29 -4.25
C ALA A 70 3.86 -5.66 -5.11
N GLY A 71 3.32 -4.51 -4.71
CA GLY A 71 2.36 -3.72 -5.46
C GLY A 71 0.91 -4.18 -5.35
N THR A 72 0.53 -4.94 -4.34
CA THR A 72 -0.82 -5.52 -4.24
C THR A 72 -1.90 -4.45 -4.17
N ILE A 73 -1.81 -3.51 -3.23
CA ILE A 73 -2.77 -2.40 -3.11
C ILE A 73 -2.67 -1.48 -4.32
N SER A 74 -1.45 -1.18 -4.78
CA SER A 74 -1.21 -0.36 -5.98
C SER A 74 -1.97 -0.86 -7.19
N LEU A 75 -1.87 -2.17 -7.50
CA LEU A 75 -2.51 -2.76 -8.67
C LEU A 75 -4.03 -2.86 -8.53
N PHE A 76 -4.51 -3.08 -7.31
CA PHE A 76 -5.94 -3.06 -7.02
C PHE A 76 -6.53 -1.66 -7.22
N ALA A 77 -5.83 -0.61 -6.76
CA ALA A 77 -6.24 0.78 -6.94
C ALA A 77 -6.11 1.26 -8.40
N ALA A 78 -5.06 0.83 -9.12
CA ALA A 78 -4.76 1.30 -10.48
C ALA A 78 -5.89 1.09 -11.49
N ARG A 79 -6.76 0.10 -11.26
CA ARG A 79 -7.92 -0.17 -12.10
C ARG A 79 -9.05 0.85 -11.97
N HIS A 80 -8.97 1.72 -10.95
CA HIS A 80 -10.04 2.64 -10.56
C HIS A 80 -9.59 4.10 -10.48
N CYS A 81 -8.34 4.40 -10.86
CA CYS A 81 -7.78 5.75 -10.81
C CYS A 81 -7.00 6.09 -12.09
N LYS A 82 -6.58 7.33 -12.22
CA LYS A 82 -5.77 7.80 -13.34
C LYS A 82 -4.40 7.16 -13.34
N GLU A 83 -3.72 7.17 -12.22
CA GLU A 83 -2.38 6.59 -12.06
C GLU A 83 -2.08 6.30 -10.58
N VAL A 84 -1.16 5.36 -10.36
CA VAL A 84 -0.61 5.05 -9.04
C VAL A 84 0.91 5.23 -9.05
N ILE A 85 1.43 5.84 -8.01
CA ILE A 85 2.87 5.88 -7.71
C ILE A 85 3.12 5.11 -6.43
N GLY A 86 3.68 3.91 -6.54
CA GLY A 86 4.09 3.08 -5.41
C GLY A 86 5.51 3.41 -4.96
N ALA A 87 5.71 3.51 -3.65
CA ALA A 87 7.02 3.76 -3.05
C ALA A 87 7.33 2.70 -1.99
N GLU A 88 8.52 2.08 -2.09
CA GLU A 88 8.94 0.96 -1.25
C GLU A 88 10.46 1.00 -1.04
N ILE A 89 10.89 0.65 0.18
CA ILE A 89 12.32 0.65 0.52
C ILE A 89 13.08 -0.57 -0.03
N VAL A 90 12.38 -1.70 -0.23
CA VAL A 90 12.99 -2.98 -0.64
C VAL A 90 13.04 -3.08 -2.17
N PRO A 91 14.23 -3.00 -2.81
CA PRO A 91 14.32 -3.00 -4.27
C PRO A 91 13.78 -4.28 -4.92
N GLU A 92 13.92 -5.43 -4.26
CA GLU A 92 13.38 -6.71 -4.75
C GLU A 92 11.85 -6.71 -4.78
N ALA A 93 11.20 -6.13 -3.76
CA ALA A 93 9.74 -5.97 -3.73
C ALA A 93 9.26 -5.03 -4.84
N VAL A 94 10.00 -3.94 -5.10
CA VAL A 94 9.72 -3.05 -6.24
C VAL A 94 9.88 -3.77 -7.59
N ALA A 95 10.87 -4.66 -7.72
CA ALA A 95 11.02 -5.48 -8.92
C ALA A 95 9.83 -6.44 -9.10
N ASP A 96 9.40 -7.09 -8.02
CA ASP A 96 8.19 -7.94 -8.03
C ASP A 96 6.94 -7.11 -8.37
N ALA A 97 6.79 -5.90 -7.83
CA ALA A 97 5.67 -5.00 -8.14
C ALA A 97 5.59 -4.63 -9.63
N ARG A 98 6.73 -4.35 -10.25
CA ARG A 98 6.81 -4.08 -11.71
C ARG A 98 6.43 -5.30 -12.53
N MET A 99 6.95 -6.49 -12.17
CA MET A 99 6.57 -7.75 -12.83
C MET A 99 5.08 -8.06 -12.66
N ASN A 100 4.51 -7.77 -11.49
CA ASN A 100 3.09 -7.95 -11.22
C ASN A 100 2.23 -6.99 -12.05
N ALA A 101 2.67 -5.75 -12.26
CA ALA A 101 2.00 -4.82 -13.16
C ALA A 101 1.98 -5.34 -14.60
N GLU A 102 3.11 -5.81 -15.11
CA GLU A 102 3.24 -6.41 -16.44
C GLU A 102 2.37 -7.67 -16.59
N LEU A 103 2.40 -8.57 -15.60
CA LEU A 103 1.60 -9.80 -15.57
C LEU A 103 0.09 -9.54 -15.71
N ASN A 104 -0.36 -8.42 -15.16
CA ASN A 104 -1.78 -8.02 -15.18
C ASN A 104 -2.11 -7.01 -16.29
N GLY A 105 -1.14 -6.62 -17.13
CA GLY A 105 -1.33 -5.64 -18.19
C GLY A 105 -1.67 -4.23 -17.69
N ILE A 106 -1.36 -3.91 -16.43
CA ILE A 106 -1.60 -2.61 -15.81
C ILE A 106 -0.44 -1.67 -16.16
N ARG A 107 -0.73 -0.54 -16.80
CA ARG A 107 0.27 0.40 -17.34
C ARG A 107 0.26 1.76 -16.66
N ASN A 108 -0.77 2.06 -15.90
CA ASN A 108 -0.93 3.32 -15.19
C ASN A 108 -0.39 3.26 -13.75
N VAL A 109 0.68 2.50 -13.53
CA VAL A 109 1.37 2.38 -12.26
C VAL A 109 2.87 2.54 -12.46
N ARG A 110 3.52 3.22 -11.53
CA ARG A 110 4.98 3.35 -11.45
C ARG A 110 5.43 3.01 -10.04
N PHE A 111 6.64 2.45 -9.91
CA PHE A 111 7.19 2.07 -8.63
C PHE A 111 8.59 2.66 -8.46
N GLU A 112 8.82 3.33 -7.33
CA GLU A 112 10.10 3.91 -6.95
C GLU A 112 10.65 3.20 -5.71
N ALA A 113 11.93 2.80 -5.78
CA ALA A 113 12.64 2.19 -4.66
C ALA A 113 13.37 3.26 -3.86
N GLY A 114 13.21 3.28 -2.55
CA GLY A 114 13.94 4.19 -1.68
C GLY A 114 13.36 4.28 -0.28
N ASP A 115 14.17 4.78 0.64
CA ASP A 115 13.72 5.10 1.99
C ASP A 115 12.75 6.28 1.95
N LEU A 116 11.51 6.07 2.36
CA LEU A 116 10.43 7.06 2.31
C LEU A 116 10.77 8.37 3.03
N ARG A 117 11.62 8.32 4.07
CA ARG A 117 12.10 9.51 4.81
C ARG A 117 12.84 10.48 3.89
N HIS A 118 13.51 9.95 2.87
CA HIS A 118 14.33 10.69 1.93
C HIS A 118 13.71 10.78 0.53
N LEU A 119 12.96 9.75 0.15
CA LEU A 119 12.34 9.66 -1.19
C LEU A 119 11.23 10.70 -1.37
N LEU A 120 10.41 10.93 -0.33
CA LEU A 120 9.24 11.82 -0.40
C LEU A 120 9.63 13.30 -0.26
N ASP A 121 10.61 13.74 -1.02
CA ASP A 121 11.06 15.13 -1.07
C ASP A 121 10.31 15.97 -2.11
N ALA A 122 10.62 17.26 -2.20
CA ALA A 122 10.02 18.15 -3.18
C ALA A 122 10.24 17.69 -4.63
N SER A 123 11.41 17.06 -4.91
CA SER A 123 11.71 16.55 -6.24
C SER A 123 10.85 15.35 -6.63
N PHE A 124 10.44 14.53 -5.63
CA PHE A 124 9.51 13.43 -5.84
C PHE A 124 8.14 13.96 -6.28
N ILE A 125 7.64 15.00 -5.62
CA ILE A 125 6.36 15.64 -5.97
C ILE A 125 6.46 16.33 -7.32
N GLU A 126 7.57 17.01 -7.61
CA GLU A 126 7.78 17.67 -8.90
C GLU A 126 7.74 16.67 -10.07
N ARG A 127 8.37 15.49 -9.92
CA ARG A 127 8.38 14.43 -10.95
C ARG A 127 7.05 13.72 -11.09
N ASN A 128 6.36 13.49 -9.96
CA ASN A 128 5.18 12.64 -9.91
C ASN A 128 3.87 13.41 -9.82
N GLY A 129 3.91 14.71 -9.48
CA GLY A 129 2.75 15.56 -9.21
C GLY A 129 2.12 15.30 -7.83
N GLU A 130 1.28 16.22 -7.36
CA GLU A 130 0.60 16.08 -6.06
C GLU A 130 -0.39 14.91 -6.05
N PRO A 131 -0.49 14.12 -4.96
CA PRO A 131 -1.48 13.06 -4.85
C PRO A 131 -2.86 13.60 -4.47
N ASP A 132 -3.90 13.07 -5.11
CA ASP A 132 -5.31 13.28 -4.72
C ASP A 132 -5.67 12.36 -3.55
N VAL A 133 -5.09 11.17 -3.52
CA VAL A 133 -5.27 10.16 -2.48
C VAL A 133 -3.92 9.56 -2.12
N LEU A 134 -3.67 9.38 -0.82
CA LEU A 134 -2.54 8.65 -0.32
C LEU A 134 -3.03 7.39 0.40
N ILE A 135 -2.54 6.23 0.00
CA ILE A 135 -2.74 4.95 0.69
C ILE A 135 -1.42 4.61 1.38
N THR A 136 -1.47 4.10 2.58
CA THR A 136 -0.28 3.69 3.32
C THR A 136 -0.56 2.43 4.13
N ASP A 137 0.35 1.46 4.07
CA ASP A 137 0.31 0.19 4.83
C ASP A 137 1.70 -0.07 5.44
N PRO A 138 2.08 0.71 6.47
CA PRO A 138 3.41 0.63 7.06
C PRO A 138 3.60 -0.65 7.90
N PRO A 139 4.86 -1.01 8.22
CA PRO A 139 5.16 -2.11 9.11
C PRO A 139 4.58 -1.89 10.52
N ARG A 140 4.62 -2.93 11.36
CA ARG A 140 4.06 -2.94 12.74
C ARG A 140 4.49 -1.77 13.64
N ALA A 141 5.65 -1.20 13.38
CA ALA A 141 6.14 -0.03 14.09
C ALA A 141 5.38 1.26 13.78
N GLY A 142 4.52 1.24 12.75
CA GLY A 142 3.88 2.42 12.19
C GLY A 142 4.81 3.22 11.28
N MET A 143 4.42 4.42 10.92
CA MET A 143 5.23 5.33 10.12
C MET A 143 6.32 5.99 10.97
N HIS A 144 7.47 6.27 10.36
CA HIS A 144 8.48 7.14 10.95
C HIS A 144 7.95 8.58 11.00
N GLU A 145 8.32 9.35 12.02
CA GLU A 145 7.85 10.74 12.17
C GLU A 145 8.19 11.62 10.96
N ASP A 146 9.34 11.41 10.33
CA ASP A 146 9.72 12.13 9.10
C ASP A 146 8.77 11.82 7.95
N VAL A 147 8.29 10.58 7.81
CA VAL A 147 7.31 10.21 6.78
C VAL A 147 5.98 10.91 7.06
N VAL A 148 5.54 10.95 8.32
CA VAL A 148 4.34 11.69 8.72
C VAL A 148 4.49 13.18 8.42
N ALA A 149 5.66 13.77 8.69
CA ALA A 149 5.96 15.17 8.35
C ALA A 149 5.85 15.41 6.83
N ARG A 150 6.40 14.52 6.01
CA ARG A 150 6.26 14.61 4.53
C ARG A 150 4.81 14.51 4.07
N ILE A 151 4.01 13.64 4.67
CA ILE A 151 2.56 13.54 4.39
C ILE A 151 1.85 14.85 4.75
N LEU A 152 2.20 15.47 5.88
CA LEU A 152 1.66 16.78 6.28
C LEU A 152 2.07 17.90 5.34
N GLU A 153 3.30 17.87 4.80
CA GLU A 153 3.77 18.83 3.77
C GLU A 153 3.02 18.66 2.45
N MET A 154 2.91 17.44 1.94
CA MET A 154 2.13 17.12 0.71
C MET A 154 0.65 17.42 0.87
N ALA A 155 0.13 17.25 2.07
CA ALA A 155 -1.26 17.49 2.43
C ALA A 155 -2.30 16.91 1.44
N PRO A 156 -2.25 15.62 1.09
CA PRO A 156 -3.24 15.04 0.17
C PRO A 156 -4.67 15.28 0.70
N PRO A 157 -5.67 15.46 -0.18
CA PRO A 157 -7.07 15.64 0.25
C PRO A 157 -7.59 14.47 1.08
N ARG A 158 -7.10 13.25 0.82
CA ARG A 158 -7.52 12.02 1.49
C ARG A 158 -6.35 11.09 1.75
N ILE A 159 -6.40 10.44 2.92
CA ILE A 159 -5.47 9.37 3.29
C ILE A 159 -6.28 8.13 3.67
N VAL A 160 -5.87 6.97 3.17
CA VAL A 160 -6.34 5.66 3.61
C VAL A 160 -5.18 4.95 4.28
N TYR A 161 -5.29 4.75 5.58
CA TYR A 161 -4.26 4.16 6.40
C TYR A 161 -4.66 2.73 6.80
N VAL A 162 -4.02 1.73 6.22
CA VAL A 162 -4.12 0.31 6.59
C VAL A 162 -3.03 0.00 7.62
N SER A 163 -3.35 -0.76 8.66
CA SER A 163 -2.36 -1.10 9.69
C SER A 163 -2.68 -2.41 10.40
N CYS A 164 -1.66 -3.24 10.57
CA CYS A 164 -1.73 -4.46 11.41
C CYS A 164 -1.53 -4.17 12.91
N ASN A 165 -1.37 -2.90 13.32
CA ASN A 165 -1.19 -2.51 14.71
C ASN A 165 -1.96 -1.21 15.03
N PRO A 166 -3.19 -1.31 15.55
CA PRO A 166 -4.00 -0.15 15.87
C PRO A 166 -3.36 0.83 16.88
N ALA A 167 -2.46 0.35 17.75
CA ALA A 167 -1.80 1.22 18.73
C ALA A 167 -0.78 2.17 18.08
N THR A 168 0.05 1.67 17.18
CA THR A 168 0.97 2.52 16.42
C THR A 168 0.23 3.40 15.42
N GLN A 169 -0.83 2.88 14.81
CA GLN A 169 -1.71 3.68 13.96
C GLN A 169 -2.32 4.86 14.74
N ALA A 170 -2.84 4.64 15.95
CA ALA A 170 -3.40 5.71 16.79
C ALA A 170 -2.35 6.79 17.14
N ARG A 171 -1.07 6.40 17.38
CA ARG A 171 0.04 7.33 17.56
C ARG A 171 0.23 8.21 16.33
N ASP A 172 0.28 7.60 15.14
CA ASP A 172 0.51 8.31 13.88
C ASP A 172 -0.68 9.23 13.55
N LEU A 173 -1.91 8.76 13.80
CA LEU A 173 -3.13 9.56 13.64
C LEU A 173 -3.15 10.79 14.56
N ALA A 174 -2.59 10.66 15.77
CA ALA A 174 -2.47 11.80 16.69
C ALA A 174 -1.55 12.90 16.15
N MET A 175 -0.53 12.55 15.34
CA MET A 175 0.31 13.54 14.65
C MET A 175 -0.39 14.23 13.49
N LEU A 176 -1.36 13.57 12.85
CA LEU A 176 -2.12 14.08 11.69
C LEU A 176 -3.37 14.87 12.08
N LYS A 177 -3.83 14.82 13.34
CA LYS A 177 -5.14 15.29 13.82
C LYS A 177 -5.46 16.75 13.56
N ASP A 178 -4.45 17.62 13.54
CA ASP A 178 -4.65 19.07 13.38
C ASP A 178 -5.01 19.42 11.92
N ARG A 179 -4.55 18.61 10.97
CA ARG A 179 -4.79 18.82 9.53
C ARG A 179 -5.84 17.89 8.95
N TYR A 180 -6.09 16.77 9.60
CA TYR A 180 -7.02 15.75 9.14
C TYR A 180 -8.07 15.41 10.20
N ARG A 181 -9.23 14.98 9.71
CA ARG A 181 -10.27 14.35 10.53
C ARG A 181 -10.41 12.89 10.14
N ILE A 182 -10.63 12.02 11.11
CA ILE A 182 -11.03 10.63 10.88
C ILE A 182 -12.48 10.63 10.41
N SER A 183 -12.75 10.08 9.25
CA SER A 183 -14.09 9.97 8.68
C SER A 183 -14.61 8.55 8.62
N HIS A 184 -13.72 7.55 8.69
CA HIS A 184 -14.08 6.14 8.70
C HIS A 184 -13.03 5.31 9.43
N VAL A 185 -13.51 4.27 10.15
CA VAL A 185 -12.67 3.26 10.81
C VAL A 185 -13.29 1.90 10.57
N ARG A 186 -12.52 0.96 10.03
CA ARG A 186 -12.97 -0.40 9.75
C ARG A 186 -11.92 -1.43 10.18
N PRO A 187 -12.15 -2.17 11.25
CA PRO A 187 -11.31 -3.33 11.59
C PRO A 187 -11.64 -4.52 10.68
N VAL A 188 -10.61 -5.30 10.36
CA VAL A 188 -10.69 -6.54 9.59
C VAL A 188 -9.97 -7.65 10.35
N ASP A 189 -10.66 -8.74 10.62
CA ASP A 189 -10.09 -9.91 11.28
C ASP A 189 -9.35 -10.79 10.27
N MET A 190 -8.10 -10.39 9.98
CA MET A 190 -7.22 -11.09 9.03
C MET A 190 -6.78 -12.47 9.55
N PHE A 191 -6.62 -12.58 10.88
CA PHE A 191 -6.08 -13.77 11.54
C PHE A 191 -6.94 -14.18 12.73
N PRO A 192 -8.12 -14.85 12.50
CA PRO A 192 -9.15 -15.09 13.52
C PRO A 192 -8.70 -15.87 14.75
N HIS A 193 -7.57 -16.58 14.67
CA HIS A 193 -7.01 -17.36 15.80
C HIS A 193 -5.90 -16.63 16.55
N THR A 194 -5.73 -15.33 16.31
CA THR A 194 -4.73 -14.48 16.95
C THR A 194 -5.37 -13.21 17.52
N TYR A 195 -4.58 -12.42 18.24
CA TYR A 195 -5.02 -11.09 18.71
C TYR A 195 -4.74 -9.98 17.69
N HIS A 196 -4.25 -10.33 16.49
CA HIS A 196 -3.92 -9.36 15.47
C HIS A 196 -5.16 -8.97 14.68
N VAL A 197 -5.36 -7.66 14.56
CA VAL A 197 -6.43 -7.05 13.79
C VAL A 197 -5.83 -6.06 12.81
N GLU A 198 -6.19 -6.18 11.55
CA GLU A 198 -5.95 -5.13 10.56
C GLU A 198 -7.00 -4.02 10.76
N ASN A 199 -6.59 -2.79 10.60
CA ASN A 199 -7.51 -1.67 10.75
C ASN A 199 -7.32 -0.66 9.62
N ILE A 200 -8.42 -0.31 8.96
CA ILE A 200 -8.44 0.67 7.88
C ILE A 200 -9.04 1.95 8.41
N VAL A 201 -8.30 3.04 8.28
CA VAL A 201 -8.75 4.38 8.68
C VAL A 201 -8.70 5.30 7.49
N ARG A 202 -9.83 5.96 7.21
CA ARG A 202 -9.87 7.08 6.27
C ARG A 202 -9.76 8.40 7.00
N LEU A 203 -8.89 9.25 6.48
CA LEU A 203 -8.76 10.63 6.91
C LEU A 203 -9.07 11.55 5.73
N ASP A 204 -9.87 12.57 5.99
CA ASP A 204 -10.11 13.65 5.04
C ASP A 204 -9.48 14.94 5.59
N ARG A 205 -8.84 15.72 4.71
CA ARG A 205 -8.25 17.02 5.07
C ARG A 205 -9.35 17.97 5.56
N ARG A 206 -9.03 18.73 6.59
CA ARG A 206 -9.93 19.73 7.19
C ARG A 206 -10.07 20.97 6.30
#